data_f8afde55fb6c1a8f68e1188e0e031c0c
#
_entry.id   f8afde55fb6c1a8f68e1188e0e031c0c
#
_cell.length_a   1.000
_cell.length_b   1.000
_cell.length_c   1.000
_cell.angle_alpha   90.00
_cell.angle_beta   90.00
_cell.angle_gamma   90.00
#
_symmetry.space_group_name_H-M   'P 1'
#
loop_
_entity.id
_entity.type
_entity.pdbx_description
1 polymer ?
#
loop_
_entity_poly.entity_id
_entity_poly.type
_entity_poly.pdbx_seq_one_letter_code
_entity_poly.pdbx_strand_id
1 'polypeptide(L)'
;MKKAWCVILFFLLSFDVYNALGQSRHAILIGIGNYPEDSGWNRIHGNNDVTILTEALLHQGFSSDEIVQLVDSKATKENILHSIDSLLQKCKAGDIVYLHFSGHGQQITDLNGDEEDGFDEAWIPYDARKVYVSGEYEGENHLIDDELNILFTKLRVRVGARGKIVIVADACHSGSGSRSYSDDETFVRGTSDKFIIPHQDRDVTKKSAPTEWLFVAACKPYQSNYEYRSPAGEYFGVLSYVIANDSRRFDVCKYSDLLQEWTDSVSGLSRYPQDLDNEGQPSRKNSFMF
;
A
#
# COMPACT_ATOMS: atom_id res chain seq x y z
N MET A 1 65.56 -11.02 0.05
CA MET A 1 64.47 -10.18 0.51
C MET A 1 63.69 -9.63 -0.68
N LYS A 2 62.76 -10.40 -1.23
CA LYS A 2 61.76 -9.96 -2.25
C LYS A 2 60.77 -11.11 -2.41
N LYS A 3 59.70 -11.15 -1.60
CA LYS A 3 58.46 -11.94 -1.84
C LYS A 3 57.47 -11.67 -0.68
N ALA A 4 56.77 -10.56 -0.72
CA ALA A 4 55.66 -10.33 0.20
C ALA A 4 54.70 -9.21 -0.28
N TRP A 5 54.39 -9.09 -1.60
CA TRP A 5 53.55 -8.00 -2.06
C TRP A 5 52.42 -8.42 -3.03
N CYS A 6 52.12 -9.71 -3.18
CA CYS A 6 51.09 -10.17 -4.13
C CYS A 6 49.80 -10.68 -3.52
N VAL A 7 49.62 -10.70 -2.20
CA VAL A 7 48.44 -11.34 -1.59
C VAL A 7 47.36 -10.34 -1.18
N ILE A 8 47.66 -9.05 -1.04
CA ILE A 8 46.69 -8.04 -0.55
C ILE A 8 45.78 -7.50 -1.66
N LEU A 9 46.17 -7.57 -2.93
CA LEU A 9 45.40 -7.01 -4.03
C LEU A 9 44.17 -7.88 -4.45
N PHE A 10 44.15 -9.17 -4.12
CA PHE A 10 43.07 -10.06 -4.48
C PHE A 10 41.86 -10.02 -3.53
N PHE A 11 42.04 -9.52 -2.30
CA PHE A 11 40.93 -9.43 -1.33
C PHE A 11 40.12 -8.13 -1.46
N LEU A 12 40.64 -7.08 -2.09
CA LEU A 12 39.90 -5.84 -2.32
C LEU A 12 39.01 -5.91 -3.57
N LEU A 13 39.36 -6.72 -4.56
CA LEU A 13 38.54 -6.89 -5.78
C LEU A 13 37.34 -7.83 -5.59
N SER A 14 37.32 -8.66 -4.55
CA SER A 14 36.17 -9.53 -4.26
C SER A 14 35.07 -8.82 -3.46
N PHE A 15 35.33 -7.68 -2.82
CA PHE A 15 34.32 -6.93 -2.09
C PHE A 15 33.49 -6.02 -3.01
N ASP A 16 34.06 -5.51 -4.09
CA ASP A 16 33.35 -4.64 -5.04
C ASP A 16 32.48 -5.41 -6.04
N VAL A 17 32.78 -6.68 -6.31
CA VAL A 17 31.97 -7.52 -7.21
C VAL A 17 30.65 -7.96 -6.54
N TYR A 18 30.60 -8.03 -5.22
CA TYR A 18 29.35 -8.34 -4.50
C TYR A 18 28.38 -7.16 -4.41
N ASN A 19 28.87 -5.93 -4.59
CA ASN A 19 28.04 -4.73 -4.66
C ASN A 19 27.55 -4.40 -6.09
N ALA A 20 28.01 -5.13 -7.09
CA ALA A 20 27.63 -4.93 -8.50
C ALA A 20 26.46 -5.84 -8.96
N LEU A 21 25.93 -6.70 -8.11
CA LEU A 21 24.62 -7.31 -8.33
C LEU A 21 23.58 -6.28 -7.91
N GLY A 22 23.12 -5.50 -8.89
CA GLY A 22 22.21 -4.38 -8.70
C GLY A 22 21.01 -4.76 -7.82
N GLN A 23 20.69 -3.92 -6.87
CA GLN A 23 19.48 -3.96 -6.07
C GLN A 23 18.26 -3.99 -7.02
N SER A 24 17.50 -5.09 -7.02
CA SER A 24 16.29 -5.21 -7.84
C SER A 24 15.16 -4.38 -7.22
N ARG A 25 14.30 -3.84 -8.08
CA ARG A 25 13.15 -3.04 -7.69
C ARG A 25 11.89 -3.73 -8.18
N HIS A 26 11.00 -4.08 -7.27
CA HIS A 26 9.76 -4.79 -7.54
C HIS A 26 8.57 -3.99 -7.08
N ALA A 27 7.51 -3.96 -7.85
CA ALA A 27 6.28 -3.28 -7.48
C ALA A 27 5.03 -4.13 -7.72
N ILE A 28 4.04 -3.95 -6.83
CA ILE A 28 2.67 -4.40 -7.04
C ILE A 28 1.78 -3.18 -6.93
N LEU A 29 1.07 -2.86 -8.01
CA LEU A 29 0.10 -1.77 -8.08
C LEU A 29 -1.30 -2.37 -8.20
N ILE A 30 -2.14 -2.09 -7.21
CA ILE A 30 -3.52 -2.58 -7.12
C ILE A 30 -4.42 -1.36 -7.24
N GLY A 31 -5.30 -1.34 -8.24
CA GLY A 31 -6.21 -0.22 -8.45
C GLY A 31 -7.59 -0.66 -8.89
N ILE A 32 -8.60 -0.35 -8.09
CA ILE A 32 -9.98 -0.75 -8.33
C ILE A 32 -10.85 0.49 -8.44
N GLY A 33 -11.46 0.66 -9.60
CA GLY A 33 -12.40 1.74 -9.88
C GLY A 33 -13.83 1.21 -10.10
N ASN A 34 -13.93 0.09 -10.79
CA ASN A 34 -15.20 -0.49 -11.21
C ASN A 34 -15.46 -1.79 -10.46
N TYR A 35 -16.04 -1.69 -9.27
CA TYR A 35 -16.52 -2.85 -8.51
C TYR A 35 -17.75 -3.49 -9.18
N PRO A 36 -18.03 -4.80 -8.95
CA PRO A 36 -19.25 -5.43 -9.42
C PRO A 36 -20.51 -4.71 -8.91
N GLU A 37 -21.54 -4.59 -9.76
CA GLU A 37 -22.78 -3.89 -9.40
C GLU A 37 -23.48 -4.51 -8.18
N ASP A 38 -23.39 -5.84 -8.01
CA ASP A 38 -23.95 -6.58 -6.89
C ASP A 38 -23.09 -6.61 -5.63
N SER A 39 -21.89 -6.01 -5.68
CA SER A 39 -21.00 -5.93 -4.51
C SER A 39 -21.47 -4.94 -3.44
N GLY A 40 -22.31 -3.96 -3.83
CA GLY A 40 -22.75 -2.86 -2.98
C GLY A 40 -21.75 -1.69 -2.87
N TRP A 41 -20.61 -1.78 -3.55
CA TRP A 41 -19.61 -0.71 -3.59
C TRP A 41 -19.89 0.29 -4.71
N ASN A 42 -19.71 1.57 -4.39
CA ASN A 42 -19.80 2.62 -5.38
C ASN A 42 -18.57 2.62 -6.30
N ARG A 43 -18.75 3.12 -7.53
CA ARG A 43 -17.64 3.39 -8.41
C ARG A 43 -16.74 4.48 -7.84
N ILE A 44 -15.43 4.28 -8.01
CA ILE A 44 -14.35 5.24 -7.76
C ILE A 44 -13.35 5.19 -8.92
N HIS A 45 -12.14 5.75 -8.77
CA HIS A 45 -11.18 5.82 -9.88
C HIS A 45 -9.78 5.29 -9.48
N GLY A 46 -9.70 4.32 -8.57
CA GLY A 46 -8.43 3.72 -8.17
C GLY A 46 -7.66 3.06 -9.32
N ASN A 47 -8.37 2.61 -10.36
CA ASN A 47 -7.77 2.08 -11.58
C ASN A 47 -6.93 3.13 -12.35
N ASN A 48 -7.29 4.41 -12.29
CA ASN A 48 -6.50 5.49 -12.92
C ASN A 48 -5.14 5.68 -12.25
N ASP A 49 -5.08 5.46 -10.93
CA ASP A 49 -3.85 5.63 -10.16
C ASP A 49 -2.75 4.69 -10.61
N VAL A 50 -3.11 3.46 -11.02
CA VAL A 50 -2.15 2.47 -11.52
C VAL A 50 -1.37 3.00 -12.71
N THR A 51 -2.03 3.75 -13.60
CA THR A 51 -1.38 4.30 -14.79
C THR A 51 -0.31 5.33 -14.43
N ILE A 52 -0.66 6.34 -13.63
CA ILE A 52 0.28 7.41 -13.24
C ILE A 52 1.42 6.90 -12.36
N LEU A 53 1.12 5.95 -11.47
CA LEU A 53 2.13 5.32 -10.61
C LEU A 53 3.08 4.41 -11.40
N THR A 54 2.59 3.71 -12.42
CA THR A 54 3.45 2.93 -13.31
C THR A 54 4.49 3.82 -13.99
N GLU A 55 4.05 4.94 -14.57
CA GLU A 55 4.95 5.91 -15.20
C GLU A 55 5.96 6.47 -14.19
N ALA A 56 5.50 6.81 -12.99
CA ALA A 56 6.35 7.30 -11.91
C ALA A 56 7.44 6.28 -11.53
N LEU A 57 7.09 5.01 -11.37
CA LEU A 57 8.03 3.95 -11.00
C LEU A 57 9.02 3.62 -12.13
N LEU A 58 8.59 3.64 -13.38
CA LEU A 58 9.49 3.49 -14.53
C LEU A 58 10.56 4.59 -14.54
N HIS A 59 10.19 5.84 -14.24
CA HIS A 59 11.13 6.94 -14.08
C HIS A 59 12.10 6.76 -12.91
N GLN A 60 11.70 5.97 -11.91
CA GLN A 60 12.52 5.60 -10.75
C GLN A 60 13.36 4.32 -10.98
N GLY A 61 13.44 3.85 -12.22
CA GLY A 61 14.29 2.72 -12.59
C GLY A 61 13.70 1.35 -12.23
N PHE A 62 12.41 1.25 -11.98
CA PHE A 62 11.72 -0.03 -11.99
C PHE A 62 11.62 -0.53 -13.43
N SER A 63 11.84 -1.81 -13.66
CA SER A 63 11.63 -2.42 -14.97
C SER A 63 10.15 -2.77 -15.15
N SER A 64 9.63 -2.63 -16.36
CA SER A 64 8.21 -2.90 -16.65
C SER A 64 7.78 -4.34 -16.34
N ASP A 65 8.70 -5.30 -16.45
CA ASP A 65 8.49 -6.71 -16.11
C ASP A 65 8.55 -6.99 -14.60
N GLU A 66 8.97 -6.01 -13.81
CA GLU A 66 8.99 -6.07 -12.34
C GLU A 66 7.86 -5.23 -11.69
N ILE A 67 6.97 -4.64 -12.52
CA ILE A 67 5.77 -3.93 -12.05
C ILE A 67 4.54 -4.81 -12.37
N VAL A 68 3.99 -5.42 -11.33
CA VAL A 68 2.72 -6.17 -11.43
C VAL A 68 1.57 -5.20 -11.27
N GLN A 69 0.62 -5.22 -12.20
CA GLN A 69 -0.58 -4.39 -12.18
C GLN A 69 -1.83 -5.25 -12.03
N LEU A 70 -2.58 -5.02 -10.96
CA LEU A 70 -3.88 -5.64 -10.71
C LEU A 70 -4.95 -4.56 -10.78
N VAL A 71 -5.68 -4.53 -11.90
CA VAL A 71 -6.66 -3.49 -12.20
C VAL A 71 -8.06 -4.09 -12.25
N ASP A 72 -9.00 -3.48 -11.54
CA ASP A 72 -10.42 -3.87 -11.49
C ASP A 72 -10.58 -5.40 -11.29
N SER A 73 -11.20 -6.12 -12.21
CA SER A 73 -11.49 -7.56 -12.10
C SER A 73 -10.25 -8.46 -11.92
N LYS A 74 -9.05 -7.93 -12.13
CA LYS A 74 -7.81 -8.65 -11.81
C LYS A 74 -7.38 -8.49 -10.35
N ALA A 75 -7.94 -7.54 -9.63
CA ALA A 75 -7.61 -7.24 -8.24
C ALA A 75 -8.48 -8.02 -7.24
N THR A 76 -8.71 -9.30 -7.48
CA THR A 76 -9.35 -10.21 -6.52
C THR A 76 -8.43 -10.51 -5.36
N LYS A 77 -8.97 -10.88 -4.18
CA LYS A 77 -8.15 -11.29 -3.03
C LYS A 77 -7.15 -12.37 -3.40
N GLU A 78 -7.58 -13.40 -4.11
CA GLU A 78 -6.71 -14.49 -4.56
C GLU A 78 -5.53 -13.98 -5.41
N ASN A 79 -5.80 -13.12 -6.40
CA ASN A 79 -4.75 -12.59 -7.27
C ASN A 79 -3.78 -11.66 -6.53
N ILE A 80 -4.27 -10.88 -5.56
CA ILE A 80 -3.42 -10.04 -4.70
C ILE A 80 -2.48 -10.91 -3.88
N LEU A 81 -3.01 -11.91 -3.19
CA LEU A 81 -2.22 -12.85 -2.38
C LEU A 81 -1.21 -13.62 -3.24
N HIS A 82 -1.63 -14.12 -4.40
CA HIS A 82 -0.74 -14.80 -5.34
C HIS A 82 0.39 -13.90 -5.85
N SER A 83 0.11 -12.64 -6.12
CA SER A 83 1.13 -11.69 -6.56
C SER A 83 2.16 -11.39 -5.47
N ILE A 84 1.72 -11.26 -4.20
CA ILE A 84 2.63 -11.09 -3.06
C ILE A 84 3.46 -12.36 -2.83
N ASP A 85 2.87 -13.55 -2.93
CA ASP A 85 3.60 -14.82 -2.81
C ASP A 85 4.64 -14.99 -3.94
N SER A 86 4.29 -14.62 -5.16
CA SER A 86 5.22 -14.63 -6.30
C SER A 86 6.38 -13.66 -6.07
N LEU A 87 6.10 -12.48 -5.52
CA LEU A 87 7.11 -11.49 -5.14
C LEU A 87 8.04 -12.03 -4.05
N LEU A 88 7.50 -12.70 -3.03
CA LEU A 88 8.28 -13.38 -1.98
C LEU A 88 9.29 -14.40 -2.55
N GLN A 89 8.92 -15.11 -3.62
CA GLN A 89 9.81 -16.07 -4.26
C GLN A 89 10.92 -15.40 -5.08
N LYS A 90 10.62 -14.26 -5.73
CA LYS A 90 11.58 -13.50 -6.55
C LYS A 90 12.56 -12.68 -5.71
N CYS A 91 12.11 -12.03 -4.65
CA CYS A 91 12.90 -11.09 -3.86
C CYS A 91 14.16 -11.73 -3.25
N LYS A 92 15.20 -10.92 -3.16
CA LYS A 92 16.50 -11.23 -2.54
C LYS A 92 16.85 -10.20 -1.48
N ALA A 93 17.81 -10.52 -0.65
CA ALA A 93 18.32 -9.61 0.37
C ALA A 93 18.90 -8.34 -0.27
N GLY A 94 18.39 -7.19 0.14
CA GLY A 94 18.77 -5.87 -0.36
C GLY A 94 17.79 -5.28 -1.37
N ASP A 95 16.84 -6.05 -1.90
CA ASP A 95 15.88 -5.55 -2.88
C ASP A 95 14.96 -4.47 -2.32
N ILE A 96 14.36 -3.70 -3.23
CA ILE A 96 13.33 -2.69 -2.97
C ILE A 96 11.98 -3.25 -3.38
N VAL A 97 11.00 -3.13 -2.49
CA VAL A 97 9.61 -3.51 -2.72
C VAL A 97 8.73 -2.28 -2.55
N TYR A 98 7.91 -2.00 -3.56
CA TYR A 98 6.85 -1.00 -3.51
C TYR A 98 5.49 -1.66 -3.72
N LEU A 99 4.57 -1.48 -2.77
CA LEU A 99 3.22 -2.00 -2.86
C LEU A 99 2.24 -0.85 -2.69
N HIS A 100 1.30 -0.71 -3.62
CA HIS A 100 0.30 0.34 -3.61
C HIS A 100 -1.08 -0.25 -3.80
N PHE A 101 -1.98 0.08 -2.88
CA PHE A 101 -3.40 -0.24 -2.97
C PHE A 101 -4.21 1.04 -3.15
N SER A 102 -5.03 1.09 -4.18
CA SER A 102 -5.99 2.17 -4.49
C SER A 102 -7.37 1.57 -4.65
N GLY A 103 -8.23 1.75 -3.66
CA GLY A 103 -9.55 1.13 -3.64
C GLY A 103 -10.40 1.59 -2.47
N HIS A 104 -11.49 0.87 -2.20
CA HIS A 104 -12.25 1.06 -0.97
C HIS A 104 -11.56 0.40 0.23
N GLY A 105 -11.82 0.95 1.41
CA GLY A 105 -11.53 0.33 2.69
C GLY A 105 -12.79 0.22 3.54
N GLN A 106 -12.80 -0.70 4.51
CA GLN A 106 -13.89 -0.93 5.44
C GLN A 106 -13.36 -1.50 6.75
N GLN A 107 -13.99 -1.14 7.88
CA GLN A 107 -13.79 -1.85 9.13
C GLN A 107 -14.62 -3.14 9.14
N ILE A 108 -14.02 -4.24 9.59
CA ILE A 108 -14.63 -5.56 9.73
C ILE A 108 -14.49 -6.05 11.18
N THR A 109 -15.41 -6.88 11.64
CA THR A 109 -15.34 -7.44 12.99
C THR A 109 -13.98 -8.10 13.24
N ASP A 110 -13.27 -7.65 14.26
CA ASP A 110 -12.05 -8.26 14.76
C ASP A 110 -12.36 -9.66 15.31
N LEU A 111 -11.78 -10.69 14.70
CA LEU A 111 -12.00 -12.10 15.07
C LEU A 111 -10.94 -12.63 16.03
N ASN A 112 -9.80 -11.98 16.12
CA ASN A 112 -8.69 -12.43 16.97
C ASN A 112 -8.60 -11.67 18.32
N GLY A 113 -9.34 -10.55 18.45
CA GLY A 113 -9.51 -9.80 19.70
C GLY A 113 -8.33 -8.92 20.07
N ASP A 114 -7.49 -8.51 19.11
CA ASP A 114 -6.31 -7.68 19.38
C ASP A 114 -6.55 -6.17 19.16
N GLU A 115 -7.68 -5.80 18.53
CA GLU A 115 -8.07 -4.40 18.36
C GLU A 115 -8.95 -3.88 19.51
N GLU A 116 -8.60 -2.68 20.04
CA GLU A 116 -9.29 -2.08 21.19
C GLU A 116 -10.75 -1.70 20.89
N ASP A 117 -11.04 -1.30 19.64
CA ASP A 117 -12.39 -0.94 19.21
C ASP A 117 -13.19 -2.12 18.66
N GLY A 118 -12.55 -3.30 18.53
CA GLY A 118 -13.13 -4.57 18.11
C GLY A 118 -13.32 -4.69 16.59
N PHE A 119 -12.55 -3.94 15.80
CA PHE A 119 -12.60 -3.96 14.34
C PHE A 119 -11.20 -3.93 13.72
N ASP A 120 -10.96 -4.85 12.78
CA ASP A 120 -9.81 -4.81 11.87
C ASP A 120 -10.07 -3.83 10.72
N GLU A 121 -9.01 -3.27 10.15
CA GLU A 121 -9.04 -2.54 8.89
C GLU A 121 -8.85 -3.50 7.71
N ALA A 122 -9.71 -3.36 6.70
CA ALA A 122 -9.63 -4.19 5.51
C ALA A 122 -9.47 -3.37 4.23
N TRP A 123 -8.55 -3.76 3.36
CA TRP A 123 -8.61 -3.42 1.95
C TRP A 123 -9.73 -4.22 1.29
N ILE A 124 -10.42 -3.60 0.34
CA ILE A 124 -11.56 -4.20 -0.34
C ILE A 124 -11.14 -4.63 -1.75
N PRO A 125 -10.82 -5.92 -1.96
CA PRO A 125 -10.59 -6.46 -3.30
C PRO A 125 -11.83 -6.39 -4.19
N TYR A 126 -11.65 -6.59 -5.49
CA TYR A 126 -12.72 -6.52 -6.49
C TYR A 126 -13.88 -7.47 -6.21
N ASP A 127 -13.61 -8.63 -5.64
CA ASP A 127 -14.56 -9.70 -5.33
C ASP A 127 -15.13 -9.65 -3.90
N ALA A 128 -14.81 -8.60 -3.13
CA ALA A 128 -15.38 -8.39 -1.81
C ALA A 128 -16.74 -7.66 -1.88
N ARG A 129 -17.70 -8.09 -1.06
CA ARG A 129 -19.00 -7.43 -0.94
C ARG A 129 -19.04 -6.53 0.29
N LYS A 130 -19.82 -5.46 0.21
CA LYS A 130 -19.92 -4.44 1.25
C LYS A 130 -20.68 -4.91 2.50
N VAL A 131 -21.55 -5.90 2.38
CA VAL A 131 -22.50 -6.31 3.43
C VAL A 131 -22.41 -7.82 3.65
N TYR A 132 -22.44 -8.22 4.93
CA TYR A 132 -22.54 -9.61 5.34
C TYR A 132 -23.87 -10.21 4.90
N VAL A 133 -23.83 -11.39 4.28
CA VAL A 133 -25.00 -12.17 3.89
C VAL A 133 -24.76 -13.62 4.27
N SER A 134 -25.44 -14.08 5.33
CA SER A 134 -25.26 -15.44 5.87
C SER A 134 -25.45 -16.52 4.79
N GLY A 135 -24.46 -17.40 4.66
CA GLY A 135 -24.44 -18.49 3.69
C GLY A 135 -24.16 -18.07 2.23
N GLU A 136 -23.92 -16.77 1.97
CA GLU A 136 -23.55 -16.27 0.64
C GLU A 136 -22.22 -15.52 0.63
N TYR A 137 -22.02 -14.62 1.59
CA TYR A 137 -20.81 -13.85 1.74
C TYR A 137 -20.59 -13.45 3.21
N GLU A 138 -19.57 -13.97 3.83
CA GLU A 138 -19.31 -13.81 5.26
C GLU A 138 -18.01 -13.03 5.55
N GLY A 139 -17.43 -12.39 4.52
CA GLY A 139 -16.23 -11.54 4.64
C GLY A 139 -14.95 -12.20 4.11
N GLU A 140 -15.04 -13.38 3.51
CA GLU A 140 -13.92 -14.20 3.05
C GLU A 140 -12.98 -13.47 2.08
N ASN A 141 -13.49 -12.49 1.33
CA ASN A 141 -12.70 -11.72 0.37
C ASN A 141 -12.24 -10.35 0.90
N HIS A 142 -12.57 -9.98 2.15
CA HIS A 142 -11.91 -8.83 2.79
C HIS A 142 -10.44 -9.19 3.02
N LEU A 143 -9.54 -8.26 2.72
CA LEU A 143 -8.11 -8.43 2.96
C LEU A 143 -7.72 -7.60 4.18
N ILE A 144 -7.78 -8.25 5.34
CA ILE A 144 -7.58 -7.60 6.65
C ILE A 144 -6.11 -7.28 6.91
N ASP A 145 -5.86 -6.29 7.74
CA ASP A 145 -4.52 -5.82 8.08
C ASP A 145 -3.66 -6.92 8.74
N ASP A 146 -4.24 -7.82 9.52
CA ASP A 146 -3.57 -8.99 10.08
C ASP A 146 -2.98 -9.92 9.01
N GLU A 147 -3.76 -10.25 7.97
CA GLU A 147 -3.27 -11.05 6.84
C GLU A 147 -2.14 -10.31 6.11
N LEU A 148 -2.29 -9.00 5.91
CA LEU A 148 -1.27 -8.15 5.29
C LEU A 148 0.00 -8.09 6.13
N ASN A 149 -0.11 -7.92 7.45
CA ASN A 149 1.01 -7.88 8.38
C ASN A 149 1.86 -9.16 8.33
N ILE A 150 1.21 -10.32 8.23
CA ILE A 150 1.91 -11.62 8.07
C ILE A 150 2.72 -11.62 6.75
N LEU A 151 2.13 -11.17 5.66
CA LEU A 151 2.78 -11.13 4.34
C LEU A 151 3.94 -10.11 4.31
N PHE A 152 3.75 -8.93 4.87
CA PHE A 152 4.78 -7.89 4.93
C PHE A 152 5.94 -8.29 5.84
N THR A 153 5.65 -9.01 6.93
CA THR A 153 6.70 -9.62 7.77
C THR A 153 7.53 -10.63 7.00
N LYS A 154 6.91 -11.48 6.20
CA LYS A 154 7.63 -12.44 5.33
C LYS A 154 8.50 -11.69 4.30
N LEU A 155 7.96 -10.64 3.67
CA LEU A 155 8.73 -9.76 2.75
C LEU A 155 9.92 -9.13 3.46
N ARG A 156 9.73 -8.63 4.69
CA ARG A 156 10.81 -8.04 5.50
C ARG A 156 11.93 -9.03 5.76
N VAL A 157 11.58 -10.25 6.13
CA VAL A 157 12.57 -11.33 6.33
C VAL A 157 13.31 -11.62 5.02
N ARG A 158 12.59 -11.65 3.91
CA ARG A 158 13.15 -12.00 2.60
C ARG A 158 14.13 -10.95 2.08
N VAL A 159 13.76 -9.67 2.13
CA VAL A 159 14.64 -8.58 1.66
C VAL A 159 15.71 -8.18 2.69
N GLY A 160 15.59 -8.64 3.94
CA GLY A 160 16.57 -8.43 5.01
C GLY A 160 16.74 -6.97 5.42
N ALA A 161 17.61 -6.68 6.37
CA ALA A 161 17.76 -5.33 6.96
C ALA A 161 18.16 -4.23 5.95
N ARG A 162 18.87 -4.58 4.87
CA ARG A 162 19.31 -3.62 3.84
C ARG A 162 18.24 -3.34 2.79
N GLY A 163 17.28 -4.26 2.58
CA GLY A 163 16.20 -4.05 1.64
C GLY A 163 15.22 -3.00 2.13
N LYS A 164 14.44 -2.44 1.21
CA LYS A 164 13.42 -1.44 1.51
C LYS A 164 12.03 -1.99 1.17
N ILE A 165 11.06 -1.68 1.99
CA ILE A 165 9.65 -1.99 1.73
C ILE A 165 8.88 -0.70 1.97
N VAL A 166 8.15 -0.28 0.95
CA VAL A 166 7.25 0.88 1.00
C VAL A 166 5.85 0.39 0.63
N ILE A 167 4.91 0.66 1.50
CA ILE A 167 3.50 0.27 1.33
C ILE A 167 2.66 1.52 1.40
N VAL A 168 1.79 1.70 0.42
CA VAL A 168 0.87 2.83 0.33
C VAL A 168 -0.56 2.31 0.24
N ALA A 169 -1.44 2.86 1.06
CA ALA A 169 -2.87 2.59 1.04
C ALA A 169 -3.65 3.88 0.73
N ASP A 170 -4.07 4.03 -0.52
CA ASP A 170 -4.98 5.10 -0.93
C ASP A 170 -6.44 4.60 -0.82
N ALA A 171 -6.82 4.33 0.42
CA ALA A 171 -8.12 3.84 0.85
C ALA A 171 -8.47 4.44 2.23
N CYS A 172 -9.71 4.31 2.66
CA CYS A 172 -10.18 4.76 3.96
C CYS A 172 -11.10 3.72 4.59
N HIS A 173 -10.90 3.45 5.86
CA HIS A 173 -11.73 2.52 6.64
C HIS A 173 -12.88 3.23 7.38
N SER A 174 -12.85 4.55 7.41
CA SER A 174 -13.93 5.40 7.93
C SER A 174 -14.35 6.39 6.83
N GLY A 175 -15.54 6.31 6.38
CA GLY A 175 -16.11 7.29 5.46
C GLY A 175 -17.44 7.74 6.03
N SER A 176 -17.65 9.04 6.27
CA SER A 176 -18.99 9.54 6.49
C SER A 176 -19.77 9.30 5.20
N GLY A 177 -20.41 8.14 5.15
CA GLY A 177 -21.14 7.67 3.98
C GLY A 177 -22.06 8.73 3.46
N SER A 178 -21.95 8.98 2.18
CA SER A 178 -22.99 9.52 1.31
C SER A 178 -24.02 10.47 1.99
N ARG A 179 -23.63 11.66 2.30
CA ARG A 179 -24.55 12.75 2.14
C ARG A 179 -24.17 13.43 0.84
N SER A 180 -24.80 12.97 -0.23
CA SER A 180 -24.86 13.68 -1.48
C SER A 180 -25.36 15.08 -1.24
N TYR A 181 -24.45 16.00 -1.04
CA TYR A 181 -24.73 17.40 -1.26
C TYR A 181 -24.57 17.62 -2.76
N SER A 182 -25.72 17.79 -3.41
CA SER A 182 -25.96 18.33 -4.73
C SER A 182 -24.77 18.91 -5.49
N ASP A 183 -24.61 18.48 -6.74
CA ASP A 183 -23.99 19.12 -7.89
C ASP A 183 -22.51 18.96 -8.17
N ASP A 184 -21.68 18.38 -7.31
CA ASP A 184 -20.32 17.97 -7.67
C ASP A 184 -20.14 16.47 -7.36
N GLU A 185 -19.70 15.69 -8.32
CA GLU A 185 -19.35 14.28 -8.15
C GLU A 185 -18.20 14.16 -7.14
N THR A 186 -18.55 13.85 -5.89
CA THR A 186 -17.57 13.62 -4.82
C THR A 186 -17.44 12.13 -4.59
N PHE A 187 -16.27 11.57 -4.90
CA PHE A 187 -15.97 10.16 -4.71
C PHE A 187 -15.22 9.96 -3.40
N VAL A 188 -15.66 8.98 -2.60
CA VAL A 188 -15.07 8.60 -1.31
C VAL A 188 -14.57 7.16 -1.38
N ARG A 189 -13.33 6.93 -0.96
CA ARG A 189 -12.66 5.63 -1.01
C ARG A 189 -12.82 4.83 0.27
N GLY A 190 -14.04 4.66 0.73
CA GLY A 190 -14.35 3.93 1.96
C GLY A 190 -15.78 4.08 2.37
N THR A 191 -16.09 3.56 3.55
CA THR A 191 -17.44 3.62 4.14
C THR A 191 -17.37 3.69 5.66
N SER A 192 -18.37 4.35 6.28
CA SER A 192 -18.59 4.28 7.73
C SER A 192 -19.38 3.02 8.15
N ASP A 193 -19.92 2.29 7.18
CA ASP A 193 -20.64 1.05 7.46
C ASP A 193 -19.61 -0.03 7.81
N LYS A 194 -19.71 -0.58 9.01
CA LYS A 194 -18.86 -1.68 9.45
C LYS A 194 -19.38 -3.02 8.92
N PHE A 195 -18.46 -3.89 8.53
CA PHE A 195 -18.81 -5.26 8.16
C PHE A 195 -18.91 -6.10 9.44
N ILE A 196 -20.14 -6.39 9.87
CA ILE A 196 -20.40 -7.09 11.13
C ILE A 196 -20.57 -8.57 10.87
N ILE A 197 -19.62 -9.39 11.39
CA ILE A 197 -19.73 -10.84 11.42
C ILE A 197 -20.43 -11.23 12.72
N PRO A 198 -21.64 -11.85 12.67
CA PRO A 198 -22.36 -12.23 13.88
C PRO A 198 -21.72 -13.45 14.54
N HIS A 199 -21.60 -13.41 15.86
CA HIS A 199 -21.29 -14.51 16.76
C HIS A 199 -20.11 -15.42 16.36
N GLN A 200 -18.89 -14.98 16.68
CA GLN A 200 -17.75 -15.89 16.78
C GLN A 200 -17.12 -15.79 18.16
N ASP A 201 -16.74 -16.95 18.72
CA ASP A 201 -15.87 -16.98 19.90
C ASP A 201 -14.50 -16.41 19.50
N ARG A 202 -14.05 -15.35 20.17
CA ARG A 202 -12.79 -14.69 19.87
C ARG A 202 -11.65 -15.42 20.56
N ASP A 203 -10.71 -15.92 19.79
CA ASP A 203 -9.40 -16.33 20.30
C ASP A 203 -8.49 -15.09 20.38
N VAL A 204 -8.23 -14.61 21.60
CA VAL A 204 -7.38 -13.44 21.81
C VAL A 204 -5.93 -13.79 21.50
N THR A 205 -5.46 -13.37 20.33
CA THR A 205 -4.04 -13.41 19.96
C THR A 205 -3.47 -12.01 19.98
N LYS A 206 -2.34 -11.82 20.65
CA LYS A 206 -1.73 -10.49 20.75
C LYS A 206 -1.16 -10.04 19.41
N LYS A 207 -1.40 -8.77 19.07
CA LYS A 207 -0.82 -8.06 17.93
C LYS A 207 0.68 -8.30 17.82
N SER A 208 1.13 -8.53 16.62
CA SER A 208 2.52 -8.83 16.29
C SER A 208 3.42 -7.58 16.37
N ALA A 209 4.74 -7.82 16.31
CA ALA A 209 5.84 -6.90 16.49
C ALA A 209 5.76 -5.59 15.64
N PRO A 210 6.53 -4.54 16.02
CA PRO A 210 6.50 -3.24 15.37
C PRO A 210 6.82 -3.34 13.86
N THR A 211 6.09 -2.57 13.06
CA THR A 211 6.20 -2.48 11.60
C THR A 211 7.63 -2.12 11.17
N GLU A 212 8.28 -3.03 10.44
CA GLU A 212 9.64 -2.85 9.91
C GLU A 212 9.67 -2.38 8.44
N TRP A 213 8.58 -1.80 7.97
CA TRP A 213 8.44 -1.19 6.64
C TRP A 213 7.97 0.26 6.77
N LEU A 214 8.00 0.99 5.68
CA LEU A 214 7.38 2.31 5.60
C LEU A 214 5.94 2.10 5.12
N PHE A 215 4.98 2.59 5.90
CA PHE A 215 3.56 2.56 5.55
C PHE A 215 3.01 3.98 5.50
N VAL A 216 2.23 4.29 4.47
CA VAL A 216 1.52 5.56 4.31
C VAL A 216 0.08 5.28 3.93
N ALA A 217 -0.86 5.74 4.74
CA ALA A 217 -2.28 5.77 4.42
C ALA A 217 -2.72 7.18 4.03
N ALA A 218 -3.70 7.25 3.13
CA ALA A 218 -4.17 8.50 2.55
C ALA A 218 -4.87 9.42 3.56
N CYS A 219 -5.35 8.88 4.66
CA CYS A 219 -6.02 9.67 5.71
C CYS A 219 -5.89 8.99 7.08
N LYS A 220 -6.15 9.77 8.13
CA LYS A 220 -6.28 9.26 9.49
C LYS A 220 -7.51 8.35 9.64
N PRO A 221 -7.54 7.39 10.60
CA PRO A 221 -8.65 6.45 10.76
C PRO A 221 -10.04 7.09 10.90
N TYR A 222 -10.12 8.30 11.42
CA TYR A 222 -11.38 9.04 11.62
C TYR A 222 -11.73 10.02 10.49
N GLN A 223 -10.90 10.09 9.43
CA GLN A 223 -11.08 10.97 8.28
C GLN A 223 -11.56 10.17 7.07
N SER A 224 -12.20 10.85 6.12
CA SER A 224 -12.56 10.27 4.82
C SER A 224 -11.49 10.54 3.78
N ASN A 225 -11.22 9.57 2.92
CA ASN A 225 -10.36 9.72 1.77
C ASN A 225 -11.18 10.09 0.53
N TYR A 226 -10.90 11.26 -0.03
CA TYR A 226 -11.60 11.79 -1.20
C TYR A 226 -10.76 11.68 -2.45
N GLU A 227 -11.41 11.66 -3.61
CA GLU A 227 -10.72 11.75 -4.90
C GLU A 227 -10.47 13.20 -5.30
N TYR A 228 -9.38 13.41 -6.02
CA TYR A 228 -8.97 14.66 -6.62
C TYR A 228 -9.31 14.67 -8.10
N ARG A 229 -9.91 15.73 -8.57
CA ARG A 229 -10.13 15.98 -10.00
C ARG A 229 -8.99 16.81 -10.55
N SER A 230 -8.23 16.23 -11.46
CA SER A 230 -7.09 16.89 -12.10
C SER A 230 -7.55 18.04 -13.02
N PRO A 231 -6.66 18.96 -13.43
CA PRO A 231 -6.96 19.98 -14.42
C PRO A 231 -7.41 19.42 -15.77
N ALA A 232 -7.03 18.18 -16.09
CA ALA A 232 -7.48 17.47 -17.30
C ALA A 232 -8.90 16.88 -17.14
N GLY A 233 -9.50 16.95 -15.96
CA GLY A 233 -10.84 16.46 -15.68
C GLY A 233 -10.90 14.99 -15.24
N GLU A 234 -9.75 14.33 -15.07
CA GLU A 234 -9.65 12.94 -14.62
C GLU A 234 -9.62 12.89 -13.08
N TYR A 235 -10.15 11.80 -12.51
CA TYR A 235 -10.16 11.59 -11.07
C TYR A 235 -9.06 10.61 -10.65
N PHE A 236 -8.44 10.90 -9.51
CA PHE A 236 -7.38 10.13 -8.88
C PHE A 236 -7.52 10.13 -7.36
N GLY A 237 -6.95 9.18 -6.67
CA GLY A 237 -6.68 9.32 -5.26
C GLY A 237 -5.72 10.47 -4.99
N VAL A 238 -6.02 11.28 -3.98
CA VAL A 238 -5.18 12.45 -3.69
C VAL A 238 -3.74 12.04 -3.39
N LEU A 239 -3.55 11.01 -2.56
CA LEU A 239 -2.22 10.51 -2.21
C LEU A 239 -1.50 9.92 -3.43
N SER A 240 -2.18 9.10 -4.21
CA SER A 240 -1.62 8.50 -5.44
C SER A 240 -1.16 9.57 -6.42
N TYR A 241 -1.97 10.62 -6.61
CA TYR A 241 -1.65 11.73 -7.48
C TYR A 241 -0.42 12.52 -6.99
N VAL A 242 -0.35 12.80 -5.69
CA VAL A 242 0.80 13.51 -5.07
C VAL A 242 2.08 12.68 -5.23
N ILE A 243 2.05 11.39 -4.89
CA ILE A 243 3.19 10.49 -5.02
C ILE A 243 3.69 10.42 -6.46
N ALA A 244 2.80 10.24 -7.43
CA ALA A 244 3.16 10.14 -8.84
C ALA A 244 3.86 11.41 -9.36
N ASN A 245 3.35 12.59 -8.99
CA ASN A 245 3.93 13.87 -9.39
C ASN A 245 5.27 14.18 -8.72
N ASP A 246 5.49 13.68 -7.50
CA ASP A 246 6.73 13.91 -6.75
C ASP A 246 7.79 12.81 -6.96
N SER A 247 7.53 11.84 -7.81
CA SER A 247 8.36 10.64 -7.99
C SER A 247 9.83 10.95 -8.31
N ARG A 248 10.13 12.04 -9.01
CA ARG A 248 11.51 12.44 -9.36
C ARG A 248 12.42 12.72 -8.16
N ARG A 249 11.86 12.81 -6.96
CA ARG A 249 12.58 13.16 -5.73
C ARG A 249 12.87 11.96 -4.83
N PHE A 250 12.38 10.77 -5.15
CA PHE A 250 12.48 9.58 -4.29
C PHE A 250 13.91 9.15 -4.00
N ASP A 251 14.83 9.34 -4.95
CA ASP A 251 16.25 9.01 -4.80
C ASP A 251 17.09 10.14 -4.18
N VAL A 252 16.55 11.36 -4.07
CA VAL A 252 17.31 12.54 -3.65
C VAL A 252 16.82 13.17 -2.36
N CYS A 253 15.59 12.88 -1.94
CA CYS A 253 15.01 13.37 -0.69
C CYS A 253 14.84 12.24 0.31
N LYS A 254 14.96 12.57 1.60
CA LYS A 254 14.65 11.61 2.66
C LYS A 254 13.15 11.37 2.71
N TYR A 255 12.76 10.15 3.08
CA TYR A 255 11.36 9.81 3.23
C TYR A 255 10.61 10.74 4.21
N SER A 256 11.25 11.15 5.32
CA SER A 256 10.66 12.11 6.27
C SER A 256 10.28 13.45 5.64
N ASP A 257 11.13 13.93 4.73
CA ASP A 257 10.94 15.22 4.06
C ASP A 257 9.81 15.09 2.99
N LEU A 258 9.85 14.00 2.22
CA LEU A 258 8.79 13.67 1.26
C LEU A 258 7.44 13.52 1.97
N LEU A 259 7.40 12.82 3.11
CA LEU A 259 6.18 12.60 3.86
C LEU A 259 5.55 13.90 4.34
N GLN A 260 6.36 14.86 4.84
CA GLN A 260 5.86 16.17 5.25
C GLN A 260 5.26 16.92 4.05
N GLU A 261 5.96 16.94 2.92
CA GLU A 261 5.49 17.62 1.71
C GLU A 261 4.25 16.96 1.12
N TRP A 262 4.17 15.63 1.17
CA TRP A 262 2.96 14.91 0.75
C TRP A 262 1.78 15.23 1.65
N THR A 263 1.99 15.32 2.97
CA THR A 263 0.95 15.73 3.92
C THR A 263 0.42 17.13 3.57
N ASP A 264 1.33 18.06 3.34
CA ASP A 264 0.96 19.44 2.98
C ASP A 264 0.23 19.48 1.61
N SER A 265 0.70 18.70 0.63
CA SER A 265 0.12 18.61 -0.70
C SER A 265 -1.26 17.95 -0.70
N VAL A 266 -1.43 16.84 0.02
CA VAL A 266 -2.72 16.15 0.17
C VAL A 266 -3.72 17.06 0.85
N SER A 267 -3.33 17.71 1.95
CA SER A 267 -4.19 18.66 2.65
C SER A 267 -4.58 19.86 1.78
N GLY A 268 -3.68 20.31 0.89
CA GLY A 268 -3.92 21.41 -0.04
C GLY A 268 -4.79 21.06 -1.25
N LEU A 269 -4.77 19.82 -1.70
CA LEU A 269 -5.54 19.32 -2.86
C LEU A 269 -6.89 18.75 -2.45
N SER A 270 -7.00 18.21 -1.25
CA SER A 270 -8.26 17.66 -0.76
C SER A 270 -9.27 18.77 -0.44
N ARG A 271 -10.51 18.55 -0.84
CA ARG A 271 -11.62 19.49 -0.55
C ARG A 271 -12.01 19.50 0.94
N TYR A 272 -11.68 18.44 1.65
CA TYR A 272 -12.03 18.24 3.06
C TYR A 272 -10.76 17.92 3.85
N PRO A 273 -10.77 18.08 5.19
CA PRO A 273 -9.62 17.73 6.01
C PRO A 273 -9.17 16.30 5.79
N GLN A 274 -7.93 16.15 5.33
CA GLN A 274 -7.32 14.87 5.02
C GLN A 274 -5.83 14.96 5.34
N ASP A 275 -5.42 14.26 6.38
CA ASP A 275 -4.05 14.19 6.85
C ASP A 275 -3.54 12.76 6.69
N LEU A 276 -2.34 12.61 6.17
CA LEU A 276 -1.75 11.28 6.01
C LEU A 276 -1.57 10.60 7.37
N ASP A 277 -1.79 9.30 7.37
CA ASP A 277 -1.29 8.44 8.44
C ASP A 277 -0.05 7.70 8.01
N ASN A 278 0.88 7.46 8.93
CA ASN A 278 2.11 6.80 8.57
C ASN A 278 2.70 6.02 9.73
N GLU A 279 3.21 4.85 9.41
CA GLU A 279 3.92 3.98 10.31
C GLU A 279 5.31 3.65 9.79
N GLY A 280 6.19 3.25 10.68
CA GLY A 280 7.54 2.80 10.36
C GLY A 280 8.58 3.26 11.36
N GLN A 281 9.69 2.54 11.41
CA GLN A 281 10.77 2.86 12.35
C GLN A 281 11.44 4.20 12.01
N PRO A 282 11.78 5.03 13.01
CA PRO A 282 12.43 6.34 12.81
C PRO A 282 13.73 6.26 12.00
N SER A 283 14.50 5.17 12.15
CA SER A 283 15.73 4.93 11.39
C SER A 283 15.48 4.79 9.88
N ARG A 284 14.33 4.28 9.47
CA ARG A 284 13.95 4.15 8.07
C ARG A 284 13.38 5.43 7.49
N LYS A 285 12.69 6.24 8.30
CA LYS A 285 12.17 7.55 7.89
C LYS A 285 13.27 8.54 7.49
N ASN A 286 14.49 8.37 8.02
CA ASN A 286 15.66 9.18 7.66
C ASN A 286 16.45 8.65 6.46
N SER A 287 16.01 7.61 5.78
CA SER A 287 16.61 7.09 4.56
C SER A 287 15.90 7.62 3.30
N PHE A 288 16.56 7.49 2.14
CA PHE A 288 15.89 7.70 0.86
C PHE A 288 14.80 6.64 0.64
N MET A 289 13.77 6.98 -0.14
CA MET A 289 12.64 6.08 -0.38
C MET A 289 13.08 4.85 -1.17
N PHE A 290 13.94 5.03 -2.17
CA PHE A 290 14.49 3.97 -3.01
C PHE A 290 16.02 3.94 -3.02
#